data_57da7209721b33862d147d70d2ee04f3
#
_entry.id   57da7209721b33862d147d70d2ee04f3
#
_cell.length_a   1.000
_cell.length_b   1.000
_cell.length_c   1.000
_cell.angle_alpha   90.00
_cell.angle_beta   90.00
_cell.angle_gamma   90.00
#
_symmetry.space_group_name_H-M   'P 1'
#
loop_
_entity.id
_entity.type
_entity.pdbx_description
1 polymer ?
#
loop_
_entity_poly.entity_id
_entity_poly.type
_entity_poly.pdbx_seq_one_letter_code
_entity_poly.pdbx_strand_id
1 'polypeptide(L)'
;MVESLNTKVDFVIDATSFSGLTDYGKIMIGDKGFEFYHGRDPRKFIQIPWEEVDYVVASVFFKGKWIPRYGIQTKKNGTFIFSSKKPKKVLREIRHYVDSDRMVHSLSFFQ
;
A
#
# COMPACT_ATOMS: atom_id res chain seq x y z
N MET A 1 -9.21 -14.41 -14.58
CA MET A 1 -8.02 -13.91 -13.88
C MET A 1 -7.88 -12.42 -14.14
N VAL A 2 -7.67 -11.65 -13.08
CA VAL A 2 -7.48 -10.20 -13.23
C VAL A 2 -6.08 -9.91 -13.77
N GLU A 3 -5.98 -8.94 -14.66
CA GLU A 3 -4.70 -8.50 -15.16
C GLU A 3 -4.14 -7.37 -14.29
N SER A 4 -2.83 -7.37 -14.11
CA SER A 4 -2.15 -6.29 -13.41
C SER A 4 -2.31 -4.97 -14.15
N LEU A 5 -2.43 -3.87 -13.40
CA LEU A 5 -2.34 -2.52 -13.96
C LEU A 5 -0.96 -2.25 -14.53
N ASN A 6 0.06 -2.83 -13.90
CA ASN A 6 1.45 -2.51 -14.20
C ASN A 6 1.94 -3.23 -15.43
N THR A 7 2.66 -2.52 -16.29
CA THR A 7 3.38 -3.14 -17.40
C THR A 7 4.77 -3.58 -16.93
N LYS A 8 5.29 -2.93 -15.91
CA LYS A 8 6.57 -3.28 -15.28
C LYS A 8 6.39 -3.27 -13.78
N VAL A 9 6.64 -4.40 -13.12
CA VAL A 9 6.57 -4.53 -11.68
C VAL A 9 7.96 -4.34 -11.09
N ASP A 10 8.09 -3.34 -10.20
CA ASP A 10 9.38 -3.00 -9.58
C ASP A 10 9.61 -3.76 -8.28
N PHE A 11 8.54 -4.09 -7.56
CA PHE A 11 8.67 -4.62 -6.20
C PHE A 11 7.45 -5.46 -5.83
N VAL A 12 7.69 -6.60 -5.19
CA VAL A 12 6.64 -7.50 -4.69
C VAL A 12 7.01 -7.91 -3.27
N ILE A 13 6.04 -7.89 -2.36
CA ILE A 13 6.27 -8.30 -0.98
C ILE A 13 5.00 -8.89 -0.37
N ASP A 14 5.16 -9.87 0.51
CA ASP A 14 4.07 -10.43 1.28
C ASP A 14 3.52 -9.35 2.22
N ALA A 15 2.20 -9.26 2.31
CA ALA A 15 1.54 -8.23 3.08
C ALA A 15 0.19 -8.70 3.60
N THR A 16 -0.37 -7.90 4.51
CA THR A 16 -1.70 -8.09 5.06
C THR A 16 -2.53 -6.86 4.73
N SER A 17 -3.74 -7.07 4.22
CA SER A 17 -4.72 -6.01 3.98
C SER A 17 -5.75 -6.03 5.10
N PHE A 18 -6.11 -4.83 5.59
CA PHE A 18 -7.11 -4.66 6.64
C PHE A 18 -8.41 -4.03 6.13
N SER A 19 -8.70 -4.16 4.86
CA SER A 19 -9.92 -3.61 4.26
C SER A 19 -11.08 -4.58 4.52
N GLY A 20 -11.78 -4.38 5.63
CA GLY A 20 -12.83 -5.28 6.08
C GLY A 20 -12.25 -6.43 6.89
N LEU A 21 -12.30 -7.65 6.35
CA LEU A 21 -11.64 -8.79 6.97
C LEU A 21 -10.13 -8.71 6.71
N THR A 22 -9.35 -9.30 7.62
CA THR A 22 -7.90 -9.38 7.45
C THR A 22 -7.57 -10.40 6.36
N ASP A 23 -6.92 -9.94 5.30
CA ASP A 23 -6.54 -10.78 4.16
C ASP A 23 -5.02 -10.80 4.00
N TYR A 24 -4.49 -12.00 3.78
CA TYR A 24 -3.06 -12.18 3.52
C TYR A 24 -2.82 -12.33 2.03
N GLY A 25 -1.78 -11.69 1.53
CA GLY A 25 -1.48 -11.73 0.11
C GLY A 25 -0.17 -11.04 -0.21
N LYS A 26 -0.13 -10.39 -1.38
CA LYS A 26 1.08 -9.72 -1.87
C LYS A 26 0.76 -8.33 -2.37
N ILE A 27 1.64 -7.39 -2.00
CA ILE A 27 1.66 -6.05 -2.59
C ILE A 27 2.58 -6.09 -3.82
N MET A 28 2.12 -5.47 -4.90
CA MET A 28 2.90 -5.24 -6.11
C MET A 28 2.97 -3.76 -6.39
N ILE A 29 4.16 -3.24 -6.59
CA ILE A 29 4.38 -1.84 -6.91
C ILE A 29 5.09 -1.77 -8.27
N GLY A 30 4.53 -1.00 -9.18
CA GLY A 30 5.07 -0.89 -10.52
C GLY A 30 4.76 0.45 -11.17
N ASP A 31 4.97 0.51 -12.48
CA ASP A 31 4.91 1.77 -13.24
C ASP A 31 3.54 2.44 -13.29
N LYS A 32 2.45 1.69 -13.10
CA LYS A 32 1.10 2.22 -13.22
C LYS A 32 0.35 2.34 -11.91
N GLY A 33 0.72 1.59 -10.89
CA GLY A 33 -0.04 1.65 -9.65
C GLY A 33 0.45 0.73 -8.56
N PHE A 34 -0.29 0.81 -7.44
CA PHE A 34 -0.13 -0.01 -6.26
C PHE A 34 -1.21 -1.09 -6.31
N GLU A 35 -0.81 -2.34 -6.12
CA GLU A 35 -1.73 -3.48 -6.20
C GLU A 35 -1.57 -4.39 -5.00
N PHE A 36 -2.68 -5.03 -4.61
CA PHE A 36 -2.68 -6.09 -3.61
C PHE A 36 -3.51 -7.26 -4.15
N TYR A 37 -2.97 -8.45 -4.07
CA TYR A 37 -3.64 -9.68 -4.51
C TYR A 37 -3.74 -10.66 -3.34
N HIS A 38 -4.97 -11.10 -3.07
CA HIS A 38 -5.25 -12.09 -2.03
C HIS A 38 -4.56 -13.42 -2.37
N GLY A 39 -3.91 -14.02 -1.36
CA GLY A 39 -3.10 -15.21 -1.60
C GLY A 39 -3.85 -16.47 -1.98
N ARG A 40 -5.11 -16.58 -1.55
CA ARG A 40 -5.93 -17.77 -1.80
C ARG A 40 -7.04 -17.58 -2.81
N ASP A 41 -7.55 -16.34 -2.93
CA ASP A 41 -8.67 -16.06 -3.79
C ASP A 41 -8.27 -15.00 -4.81
N PRO A 42 -7.96 -15.39 -6.06
CA PRO A 42 -7.51 -14.44 -7.08
C PRO A 42 -8.59 -13.44 -7.50
N ARG A 43 -9.84 -13.64 -7.08
CA ARG A 43 -10.91 -12.68 -7.34
C ARG A 43 -10.90 -11.51 -6.38
N LYS A 44 -10.16 -11.62 -5.27
CA LYS A 44 -10.02 -10.54 -4.29
C LYS A 44 -8.72 -9.81 -4.56
N PHE A 45 -8.83 -8.57 -4.99
CA PHE A 45 -7.67 -7.75 -5.33
C PHE A 45 -7.98 -6.29 -5.12
N ILE A 46 -6.93 -5.49 -5.01
CA ILE A 46 -7.00 -4.04 -4.94
C ILE A 46 -6.02 -3.51 -5.98
N GLN A 47 -6.49 -2.61 -6.84
CA GLN A 47 -5.66 -1.97 -7.86
C GLN A 47 -5.87 -0.47 -7.77
N ILE A 48 -4.82 0.27 -7.45
CA ILE A 48 -4.87 1.71 -7.25
C ILE A 48 -3.88 2.37 -8.21
N PRO A 49 -4.37 2.94 -9.33
CA PRO A 49 -3.50 3.73 -10.20
C PRO A 49 -2.88 4.91 -9.43
N TRP A 50 -1.65 5.27 -9.76
CA TRP A 50 -0.96 6.33 -9.03
C TRP A 50 -1.72 7.66 -9.04
N GLU A 51 -2.42 7.98 -10.13
CA GLU A 51 -3.20 9.20 -10.24
C GLU A 51 -4.40 9.24 -9.29
N GLU A 52 -4.82 8.09 -8.75
CA GLU A 52 -5.92 8.03 -7.78
C GLU A 52 -5.42 8.08 -6.34
N VAL A 53 -4.13 8.03 -6.11
CA VAL A 53 -3.55 8.16 -4.77
C VAL A 53 -3.59 9.62 -4.34
N ASP A 54 -4.20 9.88 -3.17
CA ASP A 54 -4.19 11.21 -2.57
C ASP A 54 -3.02 11.34 -1.61
N TYR A 55 -3.03 10.54 -0.55
CA TYR A 55 -1.95 10.51 0.45
C TYR A 55 -1.55 9.10 0.79
N VAL A 56 -0.30 8.92 1.16
CA VAL A 56 0.19 7.70 1.78
C VAL A 56 0.51 8.03 3.23
N VAL A 57 -0.16 7.35 4.17
CA VAL A 57 -0.06 7.66 5.60
C VAL A 57 0.55 6.47 6.32
N ALA A 58 1.62 6.70 7.06
CA ALA A 58 2.29 5.66 7.84
C ALA A 58 2.14 5.92 9.33
N SER A 59 1.79 4.88 10.11
CA SER A 59 1.90 4.89 11.56
C SER A 59 3.37 4.68 11.90
N VAL A 60 3.99 5.66 12.55
CA VAL A 60 5.43 5.63 12.83
C VAL A 60 5.68 5.71 14.32
N PHE A 61 6.43 4.74 14.84
CA PHE A 61 6.78 4.66 16.26
C PHE A 61 8.30 4.58 16.43
N PHE A 62 8.78 4.91 17.61
CA PHE A 62 10.19 4.81 17.99
C PHE A 62 11.12 5.54 17.02
N LYS A 63 10.77 6.80 16.69
CA LYS A 63 11.56 7.66 15.80
C LYS A 63 11.79 7.02 14.43
N GLY A 64 10.75 6.37 13.91
CA GLY A 64 10.81 5.78 12.58
C GLY A 64 11.32 4.35 12.52
N LYS A 65 11.61 3.74 13.67
CA LYS A 65 12.14 2.37 13.71
C LYS A 65 11.07 1.32 13.49
N TRP A 66 9.80 1.65 13.77
CA TRP A 66 8.71 0.70 13.65
C TRP A 66 7.53 1.35 12.94
N ILE A 67 7.09 0.72 11.85
CA ILE A 67 5.94 1.14 11.06
C ILE A 67 5.00 -0.05 10.97
N PRO A 68 4.08 -0.21 11.96
CA PRO A 68 3.20 -1.39 11.98
C PRO A 68 2.15 -1.39 10.87
N ARG A 69 1.71 -0.21 10.42
CA ARG A 69 0.69 -0.09 9.38
C ARG A 69 0.92 1.14 8.54
N TYR A 70 0.44 1.08 7.30
CA TYR A 70 0.40 2.24 6.43
C TYR A 70 -0.86 2.17 5.57
N GLY A 71 -1.35 3.32 5.15
CA GLY A 71 -2.58 3.42 4.38
C GLY A 71 -2.36 4.16 3.08
N ILE A 72 -3.05 3.70 2.04
CA ILE A 72 -3.13 4.39 0.77
C ILE A 72 -4.49 5.10 0.75
N GLN A 73 -4.48 6.41 0.92
CA GLN A 73 -5.69 7.21 0.88
C GLN A 73 -5.97 7.60 -0.57
N THR A 74 -7.11 7.16 -1.08
CA THR A 74 -7.49 7.44 -2.47
C THR A 74 -8.38 8.67 -2.54
N LYS A 75 -8.48 9.24 -3.73
CA LYS A 75 -9.29 10.45 -3.96
C LYS A 75 -10.78 10.17 -3.87
N LYS A 76 -11.23 8.95 -4.20
CA LYS A 76 -12.67 8.64 -4.31
C LYS A 76 -13.11 7.37 -3.60
N ASN A 77 -12.20 6.47 -3.29
CA ASN A 77 -12.57 5.13 -2.83
C ASN A 77 -12.14 4.82 -1.39
N GLY A 78 -11.88 5.86 -0.60
CA GLY A 78 -11.49 5.68 0.79
C GLY A 78 -10.03 5.31 0.97
N THR A 79 -9.72 4.74 2.12
CA THR A 79 -8.34 4.42 2.50
C THR A 79 -8.18 2.91 2.64
N PHE A 80 -7.13 2.38 2.02
CA PHE A 80 -6.77 0.97 2.11
C PHE A 80 -5.57 0.82 3.02
N ILE A 81 -5.68 -0.02 4.05
CA ILE A 81 -4.68 -0.15 5.10
C ILE A 81 -3.96 -1.49 4.98
N PHE A 82 -2.64 -1.45 5.10
CA PHE A 82 -1.79 -2.63 4.95
C PHE A 82 -0.72 -2.69 6.04
N SER A 83 -0.20 -3.89 6.26
CA SER A 83 1.05 -4.08 6.98
C SER A 83 1.91 -5.08 6.21
N SER A 84 3.22 -5.00 6.38
CA SER A 84 4.13 -5.90 5.68
C SER A 84 5.46 -5.95 6.41
N LYS A 85 6.29 -6.92 6.04
CA LYS A 85 7.70 -6.86 6.37
C LYS A 85 8.32 -5.73 5.57
N LYS A 86 9.40 -5.17 6.07
CA LYS A 86 10.16 -4.10 5.40
C LYS A 86 9.26 -2.92 4.95
N PRO A 87 8.46 -2.35 5.87
CA PRO A 87 7.55 -1.27 5.48
C PRO A 87 8.27 -0.03 4.93
N LYS A 88 9.48 0.25 5.42
CA LYS A 88 10.25 1.38 4.90
C LYS A 88 10.61 1.20 3.44
N LYS A 89 10.89 -0.05 3.03
CA LYS A 89 11.20 -0.35 1.64
C LYS A 89 9.96 -0.19 0.77
N VAL A 90 8.80 -0.64 1.25
CA VAL A 90 7.53 -0.43 0.55
C VAL A 90 7.29 1.05 0.32
N LEU A 91 7.41 1.86 1.36
CA LEU A 91 7.20 3.31 1.27
C LEU A 91 8.21 3.97 0.34
N ARG A 92 9.46 3.50 0.34
CA ARG A 92 10.50 4.01 -0.55
C ARG A 92 10.17 3.73 -2.01
N GLU A 93 9.64 2.54 -2.31
CA GLU A 93 9.22 2.19 -3.67
C GLU A 93 8.05 3.05 -4.13
N ILE A 94 7.09 3.31 -3.24
CA ILE A 94 5.97 4.19 -3.54
C ILE A 94 6.44 5.61 -3.86
N ARG A 95 7.49 6.07 -3.18
CA ARG A 95 8.02 7.43 -3.40
C ARG A 95 8.57 7.67 -4.80
N HIS A 96 8.82 6.62 -5.56
CA HIS A 96 9.21 6.78 -6.96
C HIS A 96 8.06 7.31 -7.82
N TYR A 97 6.82 7.19 -7.34
CA TYR A 97 5.61 7.54 -8.10
C TYR A 97 4.73 8.57 -7.41
N VAL A 98 4.88 8.73 -6.10
CA VAL A 98 4.07 9.67 -5.30
C VAL A 98 5.00 10.70 -4.68
N ASP A 99 4.66 11.97 -4.83
CA ASP A 99 5.48 13.07 -4.29
C ASP A 99 5.64 12.92 -2.78
N SER A 100 6.83 13.26 -2.28
CA SER A 100 7.15 13.12 -0.87
C SER A 100 6.26 13.97 0.05
N ASP A 101 5.73 15.09 -0.44
CA ASP A 101 4.81 15.92 0.34
C ASP A 101 3.44 15.28 0.53
N ARG A 102 3.14 14.22 -0.21
CA ARG A 102 1.93 13.41 -0.02
C ARG A 102 2.18 12.17 0.82
N MET A 103 3.40 11.96 1.26
CA MET A 103 3.74 10.84 2.13
C MET A 103 3.92 11.37 3.54
N VAL A 104 2.92 11.12 4.38
CA VAL A 104 2.84 11.68 5.73
C VAL A 104 2.84 10.56 6.77
N HIS A 105 3.15 10.90 8.01
CA HIS A 105 3.08 9.94 9.10
C HIS A 105 2.22 10.47 10.22
N SER A 106 1.62 9.56 11.00
CA SER A 106 0.74 9.92 12.09
C SER A 106 0.71 8.78 13.10
N LEU A 107 0.73 9.13 14.39
CA LEU A 107 0.57 8.17 15.46
C LEU A 107 -0.89 7.78 15.66
N SER A 108 -1.83 8.63 15.29
CA SER A 108 -3.24 8.46 15.61
C SER A 108 -4.11 8.02 14.45
N PHE A 109 -3.58 7.97 13.23
CA PHE A 109 -4.38 7.75 12.02
C PHE A 109 -5.15 6.43 12.03
N PHE A 110 -4.57 5.39 12.64
CA PHE A 110 -5.15 4.04 12.65
C PHE A 110 -5.69 3.62 14.02
N GLN A 111 -5.98 4.56 14.88
CA GLN A 111 -6.58 4.26 16.17
C GLN A 111 -8.08 3.99 16.07
#